data_6ed192ed35686336173f5675670a417e
#
_entry.id   6ed192ed35686336173f5675670a417e
#
_cell.length_a   1.000
_cell.length_b   1.000
_cell.length_c   1.000
_cell.angle_alpha   90.00
_cell.angle_beta   90.00
_cell.angle_gamma   90.00
#
_symmetry.space_group_name_H-M   'P 1'
#
loop_
_entity.id
_entity.type
_entity.pdbx_description
1 polymer ?
#
loop_
_entity_poly.entity_id
_entity_poly.type
_entity_poly.pdbx_seq_one_letter_code
_entity_poly.pdbx_strand_id
1 'polypeptide(L)'
;MERRASSPVLETLQKGTMTVPVSVLASRLLSIRVAKSRMLTNALRYAVLLALASVAAASDPEPAIPYFKQVRDVSISAPDRQNYVVVDAAIWNHARPDLADLRLYDGTTQVPYQLTSERAAIFAEESEAKILNLAQRGDHTEFDLDVAPVTEYNRIHLAIDRKDFLITATVTGRNDLAGADPAPWPSPSTLFDFTRENLGANSTIALPVWSFRFVHVRLSPGILPKDIRQATVSFLQEKKAFWTSAGNCQHSGEQKRKTIFTCDVPSSMPIDRIVFDVPASRANFRRQVNVTNDRGTQIAAASISRIRMNRAGTTVVTEDLTLNIYRDYTGRLTITIDNADDPPISFERVQPQSVERRLYFEPQGKTSLKLYYGDDKLSSPVYDYAKFFREDSNSVVATLAAESPNPAYMDRPDERPWSERHKGVLWAAMLLAVAVLGWMALRGLKSENMTQPGKTPKS
;
A
#
# COMPACT_ATOMS: atom_id res chain seq x y z
N MET A 1 30.37 8.18 -47.29
CA MET A 1 29.58 8.45 -48.51
C MET A 1 28.61 9.54 -48.13
N GLU A 2 28.97 10.81 -48.29
CA GLU A 2 28.78 11.63 -49.50
C GLU A 2 27.28 11.86 -49.77
N ARG A 3 26.75 13.01 -49.91
CA ARG A 3 27.15 14.39 -50.30
C ARG A 3 25.89 15.25 -50.08
N ARG A 4 26.01 16.50 -49.62
CA ARG A 4 26.04 17.78 -50.37
C ARG A 4 24.84 18.02 -51.29
N ALA A 5 24.23 19.16 -51.41
CA ALA A 5 24.49 20.59 -51.40
C ALA A 5 23.22 21.20 -52.09
N SER A 6 22.78 22.37 -52.13
CA SER A 6 23.32 23.71 -52.18
C SER A 6 22.18 24.71 -52.52
N SER A 7 22.32 25.92 -52.05
CA SER A 7 21.66 27.14 -52.60
C SER A 7 22.08 27.41 -54.07
N PRO A 8 21.45 28.35 -54.82
CA PRO A 8 21.65 29.81 -54.62
C PRO A 8 20.48 30.71 -55.20
N VAL A 9 20.37 31.98 -54.77
CA VAL A 9 20.90 33.23 -55.31
C VAL A 9 19.99 34.08 -56.25
N LEU A 10 19.84 35.37 -55.82
CA LEU A 10 19.88 36.64 -56.56
C LEU A 10 18.70 37.16 -57.41
N GLU A 11 18.36 38.38 -57.07
CA GLU A 11 18.36 39.67 -57.76
C GLU A 11 17.06 40.10 -58.41
N THR A 12 16.54 41.30 -58.14
CA THR A 12 16.86 42.55 -58.89
C THR A 12 16.11 43.74 -58.32
N LEU A 13 16.83 44.85 -58.28
CA LEU A 13 16.40 46.23 -58.08
C LEU A 13 15.42 46.74 -59.15
N GLN A 14 14.47 47.65 -58.75
CA GLN A 14 14.29 48.87 -59.55
C GLN A 14 13.58 50.03 -58.81
N LYS A 15 14.06 51.21 -59.06
CA LYS A 15 13.74 52.53 -58.55
C LYS A 15 12.36 53.04 -59.03
N GLY A 16 11.78 53.92 -58.23
CA GLY A 16 10.68 54.76 -58.73
C GLY A 16 10.07 55.69 -57.68
N THR A 17 10.65 56.85 -57.59
CA THR A 17 10.07 58.23 -57.40
C THR A 17 8.98 58.55 -56.39
N MET A 18 9.30 59.48 -55.57
CA MET A 18 8.60 60.37 -54.64
C MET A 18 7.27 60.92 -55.14
N THR A 19 6.22 60.87 -54.29
CA THR A 19 5.25 61.94 -54.12
C THR A 19 4.69 61.86 -52.71
N VAL A 20 4.82 62.92 -51.93
CA VAL A 20 4.26 63.14 -50.60
C VAL A 20 2.85 63.67 -50.74
N PRO A 21 1.86 63.20 -50.06
CA PRO A 21 0.70 64.03 -49.67
C PRO A 21 0.50 64.07 -48.13
N VAL A 22 0.11 65.21 -47.71
CA VAL A 22 -0.23 65.75 -46.44
C VAL A 22 -1.30 64.89 -45.72
N SER A 23 -0.84 63.88 -44.94
CA SER A 23 -1.69 63.17 -43.99
C SER A 23 -0.92 62.67 -42.76
N VAL A 24 0.24 63.26 -42.43
CA VAL A 24 1.22 62.80 -41.44
C VAL A 24 0.90 63.25 -40.01
N LEU A 25 -0.06 64.16 -39.79
CA LEU A 25 -0.36 64.62 -38.41
C LEU A 25 -1.48 63.87 -37.68
N ALA A 26 -2.35 63.18 -38.38
CA ALA A 26 -3.42 62.37 -37.71
C ALA A 26 -2.94 60.99 -37.24
N SER A 27 -1.92 60.42 -37.88
CA SER A 27 -1.42 59.05 -37.56
C SER A 27 -0.52 59.02 -36.33
N ARG A 28 0.15 60.11 -35.95
CA ARG A 28 1.02 60.12 -34.75
C ARG A 28 0.30 60.14 -33.41
N LEU A 29 -0.92 60.72 -33.35
CA LEU A 29 -1.73 60.71 -32.11
C LEU A 29 -2.44 59.38 -31.85
N LEU A 30 -2.77 58.65 -32.90
CA LEU A 30 -3.37 57.31 -32.76
C LEU A 30 -2.34 56.23 -32.36
N SER A 31 -1.10 56.37 -32.89
CA SER A 31 -0.01 55.44 -32.58
C SER A 31 0.48 55.52 -31.11
N ILE A 32 0.42 56.71 -30.49
CA ILE A 32 0.82 56.91 -29.08
C ILE A 32 -0.23 56.32 -28.12
N ARG A 33 -1.52 56.36 -28.46
CA ARG A 33 -2.58 55.73 -27.63
C ARG A 33 -2.56 54.22 -27.73
N VAL A 34 -2.30 53.64 -28.90
CA VAL A 34 -2.19 52.19 -29.11
C VAL A 34 -0.91 51.64 -28.47
N ALA A 35 0.20 52.40 -28.51
CA ALA A 35 1.45 51.98 -27.86
C ALA A 35 1.33 51.99 -26.31
N LYS A 36 0.67 52.98 -25.71
CA LYS A 36 0.38 52.98 -24.25
C LYS A 36 -0.53 51.84 -23.82
N SER A 37 -1.56 51.50 -24.62
CA SER A 37 -2.45 50.37 -24.34
C SER A 37 -1.72 49.04 -24.43
N ARG A 38 -0.84 48.85 -25.41
CA ARG A 38 -0.03 47.63 -25.56
C ARG A 38 1.03 47.50 -24.48
N MET A 39 1.63 48.58 -24.00
CA MET A 39 2.55 48.53 -22.86
C MET A 39 1.84 48.15 -21.55
N LEU A 40 0.64 48.68 -21.29
CA LEU A 40 -0.12 48.28 -20.09
C LEU A 40 -0.59 46.83 -20.13
N THR A 41 -1.06 46.35 -21.30
CA THR A 41 -1.47 44.94 -21.46
C THR A 41 -0.29 43.99 -21.36
N ASN A 42 0.90 44.35 -21.86
CA ASN A 42 2.10 43.53 -21.70
C ASN A 42 2.63 43.56 -20.26
N ALA A 43 2.63 44.71 -19.59
CA ALA A 43 3.00 44.81 -18.18
C ALA A 43 2.08 43.97 -17.28
N LEU A 44 0.77 43.96 -17.56
CA LEU A 44 -0.21 43.14 -16.85
C LEU A 44 0.02 41.62 -17.11
N ARG A 45 0.34 41.24 -18.37
CA ARG A 45 0.70 39.86 -18.72
C ARG A 45 1.97 39.39 -18.03
N TYR A 46 2.99 40.25 -17.95
CA TYR A 46 4.23 39.91 -17.23
C TYR A 46 4.02 39.86 -15.72
N ALA A 47 3.16 40.73 -15.16
CA ALA A 47 2.82 40.66 -13.73
C ALA A 47 2.01 39.40 -13.38
N VAL A 48 1.11 38.97 -14.25
CA VAL A 48 0.34 37.70 -14.09
C VAL A 48 1.28 36.49 -14.27
N LEU A 49 2.20 36.52 -15.23
CA LEU A 49 3.20 35.47 -15.42
C LEU A 49 4.19 35.39 -14.27
N LEU A 50 4.63 36.51 -13.70
CA LEU A 50 5.47 36.54 -12.50
C LEU A 50 4.70 36.06 -11.25
N ALA A 51 3.41 36.37 -11.12
CA ALA A 51 2.57 35.86 -10.04
C ALA A 51 2.29 34.35 -10.17
N LEU A 52 2.20 33.83 -11.39
CA LEU A 52 2.06 32.38 -11.65
C LEU A 52 3.39 31.61 -11.49
N ALA A 53 4.54 32.26 -11.73
CA ALA A 53 5.87 31.65 -11.55
C ALA A 53 6.30 31.54 -10.08
N SER A 54 5.62 32.20 -9.15
CA SER A 54 5.89 32.14 -7.71
C SER A 54 5.11 31.03 -6.97
N VAL A 55 4.52 30.07 -7.69
CA VAL A 55 4.17 28.77 -7.11
C VAL A 55 5.49 27.99 -6.95
N ALA A 56 6.27 28.40 -5.95
CA ALA A 56 7.38 27.59 -5.47
C ALA A 56 6.79 26.22 -5.08
N ALA A 57 7.17 25.17 -5.78
CA ALA A 57 6.94 23.83 -5.32
C ALA A 57 7.46 23.78 -3.88
N ALA A 58 6.57 23.54 -2.93
CA ALA A 58 6.99 23.30 -1.55
C ALA A 58 7.88 22.06 -1.62
N SER A 59 9.18 22.26 -1.43
CA SER A 59 10.11 21.14 -1.26
C SER A 59 9.71 20.42 0.01
N ASP A 60 9.72 19.08 -0.02
CA ASP A 60 9.52 18.29 1.21
C ASP A 60 10.52 18.74 2.27
N PRO A 61 10.08 18.91 3.53
CA PRO A 61 10.95 19.34 4.61
C PRO A 61 12.12 18.38 4.79
N GLU A 62 13.33 18.89 4.91
CA GLU A 62 14.51 18.08 5.11
C GLU A 62 14.52 17.46 6.53
N PRO A 63 14.78 16.15 6.67
CA PRO A 63 14.86 15.50 7.97
C PRO A 63 16.13 15.97 8.71
N ALA A 64 15.94 16.54 9.90
CA ALA A 64 17.05 16.94 10.77
C ALA A 64 16.80 16.48 12.21
N ILE A 65 17.82 15.93 12.85
CA ILE A 65 17.75 15.35 14.20
C ILE A 65 17.02 16.25 15.20
N PRO A 66 17.26 17.59 15.24
CA PRO A 66 16.59 18.45 16.20
C PRO A 66 15.06 18.56 16.08
N TYR A 67 14.47 18.14 14.97
CA TYR A 67 13.02 18.27 14.76
C TYR A 67 12.23 17.03 15.16
N PHE A 68 12.91 15.93 15.49
CA PHE A 68 12.24 14.74 16.01
C PHE A 68 11.98 14.87 17.50
N LYS A 69 10.76 14.57 17.94
CA LYS A 69 10.35 14.65 19.35
C LYS A 69 10.90 13.51 20.20
N GLN A 70 11.02 12.32 19.60
CA GLN A 70 11.37 11.09 20.29
C GLN A 70 12.61 10.44 19.69
N VAL A 71 13.36 9.73 20.54
CA VAL A 71 14.52 8.93 20.15
C VAL A 71 14.57 7.63 20.94
N ARG A 72 15.06 6.56 20.29
CA ARG A 72 15.32 5.26 20.90
C ARG A 72 16.66 4.72 20.42
N ASP A 73 17.41 4.12 21.33
CA ASP A 73 18.58 3.35 20.95
C ASP A 73 18.17 2.00 20.37
N VAL A 74 18.87 1.60 19.30
CA VAL A 74 18.67 0.34 18.59
C VAL A 74 19.91 -0.50 18.80
N SER A 75 19.81 -1.57 19.58
CA SER A 75 20.92 -2.51 19.83
C SER A 75 20.90 -3.66 18.82
N ILE A 76 22.02 -3.89 18.18
CA ILE A 76 22.19 -4.83 17.07
C ILE A 76 23.07 -5.97 17.52
N SER A 77 22.54 -7.19 17.52
CA SER A 77 23.27 -8.41 17.92
C SER A 77 24.02 -9.08 16.76
N ALA A 78 23.63 -8.82 15.52
CA ALA A 78 24.23 -9.41 14.33
C ALA A 78 24.59 -8.32 13.30
N PRO A 79 25.71 -7.61 13.47
CA PRO A 79 26.07 -6.43 12.67
C PRO A 79 26.47 -6.75 11.23
N ASP A 80 26.67 -8.00 10.89
CA ASP A 80 27.03 -8.53 9.57
C ASP A 80 25.85 -9.07 8.76
N ARG A 81 24.63 -8.95 9.29
CA ARG A 81 23.39 -9.47 8.67
C ARG A 81 22.35 -8.39 8.54
N GLN A 82 21.35 -8.66 7.72
CA GLN A 82 20.14 -7.86 7.68
C GLN A 82 19.44 -7.90 9.06
N ASN A 83 19.12 -6.73 9.59
CA ASN A 83 18.40 -6.59 10.85
C ASN A 83 17.06 -5.91 10.62
N TYR A 84 16.14 -6.09 11.56
CA TYR A 84 14.89 -5.34 11.56
C TYR A 84 14.49 -4.90 12.96
N VAL A 85 13.78 -3.80 13.01
CA VAL A 85 13.09 -3.28 14.20
C VAL A 85 11.59 -3.50 14.05
N VAL A 86 10.94 -3.98 15.10
CA VAL A 86 9.47 -4.05 15.16
C VAL A 86 8.91 -2.73 15.63
N VAL A 87 7.95 -2.19 14.88
CA VAL A 87 7.23 -0.97 15.26
C VAL A 87 6.25 -1.32 16.38
N ASP A 88 6.56 -0.92 17.59
CA ASP A 88 5.76 -1.19 18.79
C ASP A 88 4.74 -0.09 19.10
N ALA A 89 3.93 -0.30 20.15
CA ALA A 89 2.90 0.63 20.58
C ALA A 89 3.44 2.03 20.94
N ALA A 90 4.67 2.14 21.46
CA ALA A 90 5.27 3.42 21.81
C ALA A 90 5.55 4.26 20.55
N ILE A 91 6.09 3.64 19.50
CA ILE A 91 6.29 4.31 18.21
C ILE A 91 4.94 4.77 17.64
N TRP A 92 3.91 3.90 17.64
CA TRP A 92 2.58 4.26 17.14
C TRP A 92 1.92 5.42 17.91
N ASN A 93 2.26 5.62 19.17
CA ASN A 93 1.72 6.74 19.97
C ASN A 93 2.28 8.11 19.55
N HIS A 94 3.52 8.16 19.06
CA HIS A 94 4.23 9.42 18.88
C HIS A 94 4.70 9.66 17.44
N ALA A 95 4.76 8.61 16.60
CA ALA A 95 5.04 8.74 15.18
C ALA A 95 3.78 9.18 14.41
N ARG A 96 3.98 9.57 13.17
CA ARG A 96 2.86 9.80 12.23
C ARG A 96 2.05 8.52 12.02
N PRO A 97 0.74 8.61 11.74
CA PRO A 97 -0.11 7.44 11.49
C PRO A 97 0.33 6.57 10.30
N ASP A 98 1.04 7.17 9.34
CA ASP A 98 1.62 6.50 8.17
C ASP A 98 3.07 6.05 8.37
N LEU A 99 3.66 6.32 9.56
CA LEU A 99 5.06 6.05 9.91
C LEU A 99 6.08 6.74 8.97
N ALA A 100 5.67 7.78 8.26
CA ALA A 100 6.50 8.48 7.29
C ALA A 100 7.65 9.25 7.93
N ASP A 101 7.58 9.54 9.22
CA ASP A 101 8.56 10.30 9.99
C ASP A 101 9.64 9.44 10.67
N LEU A 102 9.61 8.12 10.53
CA LEU A 102 10.68 7.27 11.06
C LEU A 102 12.00 7.56 10.35
N ARG A 103 13.09 7.69 11.11
CA ARG A 103 14.45 7.83 10.56
C ARG A 103 15.45 7.10 11.44
N LEU A 104 16.30 6.30 10.81
CA LEU A 104 17.38 5.56 11.47
C LEU A 104 18.70 6.28 11.22
N TYR A 105 19.51 6.44 12.28
CA TYR A 105 20.78 7.18 12.22
C TYR A 105 21.94 6.42 12.86
N ASP A 106 23.11 6.54 12.22
CA ASP A 106 24.43 6.31 12.80
C ASP A 106 25.09 7.68 13.03
N GLY A 107 25.11 8.14 14.27
CA GLY A 107 25.51 9.51 14.58
C GLY A 107 24.62 10.55 13.88
N THR A 108 25.14 11.23 12.86
CA THR A 108 24.41 12.20 12.03
C THR A 108 24.03 11.67 10.64
N THR A 109 24.48 10.48 10.30
CA THR A 109 24.24 9.88 8.98
C THR A 109 22.99 9.02 9.00
N GLN A 110 22.07 9.25 8.06
CA GLN A 110 20.90 8.40 7.92
C GLN A 110 21.29 7.01 7.42
N VAL A 111 20.68 6.00 8.03
CA VAL A 111 20.79 4.60 7.61
C VAL A 111 19.53 4.26 6.80
N PRO A 112 19.68 3.87 5.54
CA PRO A 112 18.54 3.49 4.70
C PRO A 112 17.84 2.26 5.24
N TYR A 113 16.52 2.22 5.09
CA TYR A 113 15.68 1.10 5.51
C TYR A 113 14.50 0.86 4.56
N GLN A 114 13.88 -0.30 4.70
CA GLN A 114 12.58 -0.63 4.11
C GLN A 114 11.57 -0.92 5.22
N LEU A 115 10.45 -0.24 5.18
CA LEU A 115 9.31 -0.54 6.06
C LEU A 115 8.38 -1.53 5.37
N THR A 116 8.14 -2.68 6.01
CA THR A 116 7.25 -3.73 5.51
C THR A 116 6.04 -3.93 6.41
N SER A 117 5.05 -4.62 5.88
CA SER A 117 3.86 -5.08 6.60
C SER A 117 3.81 -6.60 6.53
N GLU A 118 3.92 -7.26 7.67
CA GLU A 118 4.01 -8.72 7.78
C GLU A 118 2.64 -9.40 7.69
N ARG A 119 1.89 -9.10 6.64
CA ARG A 119 0.59 -9.72 6.36
C ARG A 119 0.77 -11.16 5.88
N ALA A 120 -0.24 -11.99 6.14
CA ALA A 120 -0.31 -13.27 5.46
C ALA A 120 -0.36 -13.04 3.95
N ALA A 121 0.41 -13.81 3.23
CA ALA A 121 0.42 -13.78 1.78
C ALA A 121 0.57 -15.19 1.24
N ILE A 122 -0.05 -15.43 0.11
CA ILE A 122 0.11 -16.65 -0.66
C ILE A 122 0.77 -16.24 -1.97
N PHE A 123 1.96 -16.74 -2.19
CA PHE A 123 2.66 -16.56 -3.44
C PHE A 123 2.58 -17.87 -4.21
N ALA A 124 2.05 -17.82 -5.43
CA ALA A 124 2.05 -18.94 -6.36
C ALA A 124 2.39 -18.39 -7.74
N GLU A 125 3.54 -18.75 -8.25
CA GLU A 125 3.90 -18.51 -9.63
C GLU A 125 3.56 -19.77 -10.42
N GLU A 126 2.57 -19.67 -11.31
CA GLU A 126 2.14 -20.79 -12.13
C GLU A 126 2.92 -20.81 -13.44
N SER A 127 3.42 -21.97 -13.79
CA SER A 127 4.10 -22.24 -15.05
C SER A 127 3.45 -23.42 -15.76
N GLU A 128 3.28 -23.32 -17.07
CA GLU A 128 2.75 -24.40 -17.86
C GLU A 128 3.76 -25.56 -17.94
N ALA A 129 3.28 -26.78 -17.68
CA ALA A 129 4.05 -27.99 -17.83
C ALA A 129 3.66 -28.69 -19.14
N LYS A 130 4.66 -29.13 -19.89
CA LYS A 130 4.41 -29.83 -21.15
C LYS A 130 3.97 -31.27 -20.89
N ILE A 131 2.78 -31.64 -21.40
CA ILE A 131 2.27 -33.00 -21.32
C ILE A 131 2.94 -33.88 -22.38
N LEU A 132 3.52 -34.99 -21.96
CA LEU A 132 4.18 -35.97 -22.80
C LEU A 132 3.56 -37.36 -22.58
N ASN A 133 3.66 -38.24 -23.56
CA ASN A 133 3.29 -39.68 -23.44
C ASN A 133 1.86 -39.92 -22.93
N LEU A 134 0.93 -39.00 -23.21
CA LEU A 134 -0.46 -39.10 -22.75
C LEU A 134 -1.15 -40.30 -23.37
N ALA A 135 -1.52 -41.29 -22.59
CA ALA A 135 -2.11 -42.52 -23.05
C ALA A 135 -3.09 -43.12 -22.01
N GLN A 136 -4.04 -43.90 -22.50
CA GLN A 136 -4.86 -44.77 -21.67
C GLN A 136 -4.20 -46.15 -21.56
N ARG A 137 -4.07 -46.65 -20.32
CA ARG A 137 -3.55 -47.96 -20.01
C ARG A 137 -4.54 -48.74 -19.13
N GLY A 138 -5.33 -49.60 -19.76
CA GLY A 138 -6.38 -50.32 -19.05
C GLY A 138 -7.46 -49.36 -18.50
N ASP A 139 -7.62 -49.33 -17.19
CA ASP A 139 -8.61 -48.54 -16.47
C ASP A 139 -8.15 -47.11 -16.07
N HIS A 140 -6.89 -46.76 -16.35
CA HIS A 140 -6.27 -45.51 -15.95
C HIS A 140 -5.70 -44.74 -17.13
N THR A 141 -5.56 -43.42 -16.96
CA THR A 141 -4.83 -42.54 -17.86
C THR A 141 -3.49 -42.15 -17.23
N GLU A 142 -2.43 -42.29 -18.00
CA GLU A 142 -1.09 -41.92 -17.56
C GLU A 142 -0.41 -40.98 -18.54
N PHE A 143 0.48 -40.13 -18.01
CA PHE A 143 1.26 -39.19 -18.80
C PHE A 143 2.46 -38.68 -18.01
N ASP A 144 3.41 -38.11 -18.72
CA ASP A 144 4.54 -37.41 -18.14
C ASP A 144 4.38 -35.90 -18.28
N LEU A 145 4.84 -35.17 -17.29
CA LEU A 145 4.96 -33.70 -17.33
C LEU A 145 6.44 -33.32 -17.42
N ASP A 146 6.84 -32.55 -18.41
CA ASP A 146 8.11 -31.83 -18.42
C ASP A 146 7.84 -30.44 -17.81
N VAL A 147 8.38 -30.20 -16.62
CA VAL A 147 8.14 -28.98 -15.85
C VAL A 147 9.20 -27.90 -16.07
N ALA A 148 10.18 -28.15 -16.96
CA ALA A 148 11.19 -27.14 -17.26
C ALA A 148 10.52 -25.86 -17.85
N PRO A 149 10.98 -24.63 -17.47
CA PRO A 149 12.21 -24.32 -16.74
C PRO A 149 12.06 -24.25 -15.19
N VAL A 150 10.95 -24.68 -14.62
CA VAL A 150 10.69 -24.60 -13.18
C VAL A 150 11.64 -25.52 -12.42
N THR A 151 12.32 -24.98 -11.40
CA THR A 151 13.31 -25.72 -10.59
C THR A 151 12.74 -26.27 -9.30
N GLU A 152 11.71 -25.63 -8.74
CA GLU A 152 11.04 -26.04 -7.51
C GLU A 152 9.54 -25.83 -7.63
N TYR A 153 8.77 -26.82 -7.20
CA TYR A 153 7.30 -26.77 -7.19
C TYR A 153 6.73 -27.68 -6.10
N ASN A 154 5.52 -27.38 -5.65
CA ASN A 154 4.81 -28.19 -4.66
C ASN A 154 3.32 -28.36 -4.99
N ARG A 155 2.88 -27.91 -6.15
CA ARG A 155 1.51 -28.10 -6.68
C ARG A 155 1.57 -28.44 -8.15
N ILE A 156 0.70 -29.36 -8.55
CA ILE A 156 0.40 -29.64 -9.97
C ILE A 156 -1.10 -29.44 -10.13
N HIS A 157 -1.50 -28.53 -11.00
CA HIS A 157 -2.90 -28.33 -11.36
C HIS A 157 -3.19 -28.93 -12.74
N LEU A 158 -4.26 -29.71 -12.84
CA LEU A 158 -4.71 -30.34 -14.08
C LEU A 158 -6.00 -29.71 -14.55
N ALA A 159 -6.01 -29.12 -15.74
CA ALA A 159 -7.22 -28.67 -16.39
C ALA A 159 -7.92 -29.87 -17.04
N ILE A 160 -8.97 -30.39 -16.36
CA ILE A 160 -9.74 -31.55 -16.78
C ILE A 160 -11.09 -31.07 -17.32
N ASP A 161 -11.34 -31.34 -18.61
CA ASP A 161 -12.58 -30.96 -19.31
C ASP A 161 -13.66 -32.03 -19.07
N ARG A 162 -13.96 -32.30 -17.81
CA ARG A 162 -15.03 -33.22 -17.38
C ARG A 162 -15.63 -32.73 -16.07
N LYS A 163 -16.89 -33.01 -15.85
CA LYS A 163 -17.62 -32.74 -14.61
C LYS A 163 -18.10 -34.05 -14.01
N ASP A 164 -18.53 -33.98 -12.76
CA ASP A 164 -19.10 -35.10 -12.00
C ASP A 164 -18.15 -36.32 -11.98
N PHE A 165 -16.92 -36.07 -11.50
CA PHE A 165 -15.93 -37.12 -11.33
C PHE A 165 -15.28 -37.12 -9.95
N LEU A 166 -14.83 -38.31 -9.53
CA LEU A 166 -14.00 -38.54 -8.36
C LEU A 166 -12.93 -39.56 -8.76
N ILE A 167 -11.67 -39.16 -8.70
CA ILE A 167 -10.53 -39.99 -9.12
C ILE A 167 -9.37 -39.88 -8.13
N THR A 168 -8.47 -40.85 -8.21
CA THR A 168 -7.21 -40.86 -7.50
C THR A 168 -6.07 -40.54 -8.46
N ALA A 169 -5.24 -39.60 -8.11
CA ALA A 169 -3.99 -39.26 -8.79
C ALA A 169 -2.79 -39.77 -8.01
N THR A 170 -1.92 -40.55 -8.64
CA THR A 170 -0.62 -40.94 -8.13
C THR A 170 0.47 -40.30 -8.97
N VAL A 171 1.58 -39.90 -8.35
CA VAL A 171 2.68 -39.22 -9.02
C VAL A 171 4.03 -39.79 -8.65
N THR A 172 4.97 -39.75 -9.59
CA THR A 172 6.35 -40.21 -9.44
C THR A 172 7.27 -39.15 -10.05
N GLY A 173 8.24 -38.66 -9.27
CA GLY A 173 9.24 -37.70 -9.75
C GLY A 173 10.48 -38.38 -10.30
N ARG A 174 11.02 -37.86 -11.43
CA ARG A 174 12.26 -38.35 -12.05
C ARG A 174 13.01 -37.26 -12.79
N ASN A 175 14.31 -37.41 -12.96
CA ASN A 175 15.13 -36.47 -13.72
C ASN A 175 15.47 -36.95 -15.13
N ASP A 176 15.19 -38.20 -15.44
CA ASP A 176 15.39 -38.85 -16.73
C ASP A 176 14.12 -39.59 -17.15
N LEU A 177 13.66 -39.38 -18.37
CA LEU A 177 12.51 -40.07 -18.96
C LEU A 177 12.77 -41.54 -19.29
N ALA A 178 14.02 -41.91 -19.55
CA ALA A 178 14.41 -43.25 -19.93
C ALA A 178 14.73 -44.18 -18.75
N GLY A 179 14.81 -43.62 -17.54
CA GLY A 179 15.12 -44.40 -16.31
C GLY A 179 13.94 -45.24 -15.83
N ALA A 180 14.23 -46.26 -14.99
CA ALA A 180 13.19 -47.01 -14.28
C ALA A 180 12.39 -46.07 -13.38
N ASP A 181 11.06 -46.26 -13.31
CA ASP A 181 10.20 -45.47 -12.44
C ASP A 181 10.57 -45.75 -10.95
N PRO A 182 10.95 -44.73 -10.20
CA PRO A 182 11.04 -44.84 -8.77
C PRO A 182 9.68 -45.13 -8.14
N ALA A 183 9.64 -45.46 -6.86
CA ALA A 183 8.38 -45.68 -6.16
C ALA A 183 7.51 -44.42 -6.22
N PRO A 184 6.21 -44.56 -6.47
CA PRO A 184 5.30 -43.42 -6.48
C PRO A 184 5.25 -42.72 -5.11
N TRP A 185 4.95 -41.43 -5.13
CA TRP A 185 4.73 -40.67 -3.90
C TRP A 185 3.66 -41.36 -3.04
N PRO A 186 3.93 -41.62 -1.75
CA PRO A 186 3.09 -42.48 -0.91
C PRO A 186 1.72 -41.89 -0.56
N SER A 187 1.50 -40.62 -0.85
CA SER A 187 0.25 -39.94 -0.56
C SER A 187 -0.50 -39.61 -1.86
N PRO A 188 -1.38 -40.49 -2.36
CA PRO A 188 -2.18 -40.19 -3.54
C PRO A 188 -3.13 -39.03 -3.27
N SER A 189 -3.39 -38.24 -4.29
CA SER A 189 -4.31 -37.09 -4.23
C SER A 189 -5.69 -37.47 -4.78
N THR A 190 -6.75 -37.03 -4.11
CA THR A 190 -8.11 -37.15 -4.62
C THR A 190 -8.48 -35.92 -5.42
N LEU A 191 -8.79 -36.11 -6.71
CA LEU A 191 -9.28 -35.07 -7.60
C LEU A 191 -10.77 -35.28 -7.87
N PHE A 192 -11.55 -34.21 -7.87
CA PHE A 192 -12.98 -34.28 -8.10
C PHE A 192 -13.54 -32.97 -8.66
N ASP A 193 -14.68 -33.03 -9.33
CA ASP A 193 -15.47 -31.89 -9.73
C ASP A 193 -16.96 -32.23 -9.61
N PHE A 194 -17.64 -31.61 -8.66
CA PHE A 194 -19.08 -31.68 -8.42
C PHE A 194 -19.74 -30.31 -8.50
N THR A 195 -19.20 -29.42 -9.31
CA THR A 195 -19.68 -28.04 -9.44
C THR A 195 -21.12 -27.96 -10.00
N ARG A 196 -21.59 -28.97 -10.73
CA ARG A 196 -22.99 -29.05 -11.19
C ARG A 196 -24.00 -29.21 -10.06
N GLU A 197 -23.55 -29.79 -8.96
CA GLU A 197 -24.39 -29.99 -7.76
C GLU A 197 -24.16 -28.89 -6.71
N ASN A 198 -23.51 -27.75 -7.09
CA ASN A 198 -23.07 -26.69 -6.18
C ASN A 198 -22.13 -27.18 -5.07
N LEU A 199 -21.49 -28.29 -5.25
CA LEU A 199 -20.37 -28.77 -4.45
C LEU A 199 -19.05 -28.28 -5.04
N GLY A 200 -17.97 -28.39 -4.32
CA GLY A 200 -16.67 -27.90 -4.75
C GLY A 200 -16.01 -28.73 -5.87
N ALA A 201 -14.84 -28.29 -6.29
CA ALA A 201 -13.93 -29.03 -7.16
C ALA A 201 -12.49 -28.96 -6.62
N ASN A 202 -11.73 -30.01 -6.85
CA ASN A 202 -10.28 -30.06 -6.63
C ASN A 202 -9.60 -30.74 -7.81
N SER A 203 -8.81 -30.01 -8.56
CA SER A 203 -7.98 -30.50 -9.67
C SER A 203 -6.48 -30.30 -9.39
N THR A 204 -6.12 -30.14 -8.12
CA THR A 204 -4.74 -29.85 -7.71
C THR A 204 -4.16 -31.00 -6.89
N ILE A 205 -2.99 -31.45 -7.29
CA ILE A 205 -2.16 -32.43 -6.57
C ILE A 205 -1.19 -31.64 -5.69
N ALA A 206 -1.28 -31.83 -4.38
CA ALA A 206 -0.35 -31.26 -3.41
C ALA A 206 0.84 -32.19 -3.20
N LEU A 207 2.05 -31.64 -3.22
CA LEU A 207 3.32 -32.34 -3.10
C LEU A 207 4.17 -31.68 -2.00
N PRO A 208 5.18 -32.34 -1.45
CA PRO A 208 6.29 -31.64 -0.83
C PRO A 208 7.01 -30.76 -1.87
N VAL A 209 7.98 -30.00 -1.46
CA VAL A 209 8.81 -29.27 -2.43
C VAL A 209 9.61 -30.28 -3.27
N TRP A 210 9.34 -30.30 -4.56
CA TRP A 210 10.00 -31.14 -5.54
C TRP A 210 10.85 -30.30 -6.49
N SER A 211 11.95 -30.90 -6.96
CA SER A 211 12.86 -30.36 -7.97
C SER A 211 13.07 -31.33 -9.15
N PHE A 212 12.22 -32.35 -9.28
CA PHE A 212 12.28 -33.28 -10.42
C PHE A 212 11.87 -32.59 -11.70
N ARG A 213 12.64 -32.80 -12.77
CA ARG A 213 12.31 -32.26 -14.09
C ARG A 213 11.07 -32.91 -14.71
N PHE A 214 10.89 -34.21 -14.52
CA PHE A 214 9.76 -34.95 -15.06
C PHE A 214 8.91 -35.51 -13.95
N VAL A 215 7.58 -35.45 -14.16
CA VAL A 215 6.61 -36.05 -13.23
C VAL A 215 5.73 -37.01 -14.00
N HIS A 216 5.78 -38.27 -13.67
CA HIS A 216 4.83 -39.25 -14.15
C HIS A 216 3.54 -39.18 -13.34
N VAL A 217 2.41 -39.01 -14.02
CA VAL A 217 1.08 -38.90 -13.40
C VAL A 217 0.20 -40.05 -13.89
N ARG A 218 -0.45 -40.70 -12.94
CA ARG A 218 -1.44 -41.74 -13.20
C ARG A 218 -2.75 -41.38 -12.55
N LEU A 219 -3.82 -41.33 -13.35
CA LEU A 219 -5.18 -40.99 -12.93
C LEU A 219 -6.08 -42.22 -13.06
N SER A 220 -6.74 -42.64 -11.96
CA SER A 220 -7.55 -43.86 -11.91
C SER A 220 -8.78 -43.68 -11.03
N PRO A 221 -9.96 -44.18 -11.45
CA PRO A 221 -10.40 -44.53 -12.80
C PRO A 221 -11.18 -43.38 -13.50
N GLY A 222 -11.40 -43.52 -14.81
CA GLY A 222 -12.52 -42.84 -15.47
C GLY A 222 -12.25 -41.49 -16.17
N ILE A 223 -11.02 -40.93 -16.08
CA ILE A 223 -10.61 -39.80 -16.92
C ILE A 223 -9.93 -40.35 -18.18
N LEU A 224 -10.32 -39.85 -19.35
CA LEU A 224 -9.71 -40.22 -20.63
C LEU A 224 -8.64 -39.20 -21.05
N PRO A 225 -7.68 -39.58 -21.90
CA PRO A 225 -6.66 -38.67 -22.41
C PRO A 225 -7.24 -37.38 -23.01
N LYS A 226 -8.35 -37.49 -23.73
CA LYS A 226 -9.03 -36.34 -24.35
C LYS A 226 -9.59 -35.33 -23.33
N ASP A 227 -9.81 -35.74 -22.10
CA ASP A 227 -10.37 -34.88 -21.04
C ASP A 227 -9.27 -33.99 -20.40
N ILE A 228 -8.00 -34.30 -20.63
CA ILE A 228 -6.87 -33.53 -20.07
C ILE A 228 -6.49 -32.45 -21.06
N ARG A 229 -6.61 -31.18 -20.68
CA ARG A 229 -6.35 -30.01 -21.55
C ARG A 229 -4.98 -29.43 -21.32
N GLN A 230 -4.62 -29.23 -20.07
CA GLN A 230 -3.41 -28.52 -19.68
C GLN A 230 -2.96 -29.00 -18.29
N ALA A 231 -1.69 -28.87 -18.02
CA ALA A 231 -1.13 -29.01 -16.68
C ALA A 231 -0.29 -27.79 -16.36
N THR A 232 -0.41 -27.28 -15.16
CA THR A 232 0.47 -26.23 -14.62
C THR A 232 1.14 -26.72 -13.34
N VAL A 233 2.33 -26.22 -13.10
CA VAL A 233 3.04 -26.42 -11.85
C VAL A 233 3.23 -25.09 -11.15
N SER A 234 3.18 -25.10 -9.82
CA SER A 234 3.42 -23.89 -9.04
C SER A 234 4.14 -24.19 -7.74
N PHE A 235 4.92 -23.22 -7.28
CA PHE A 235 5.46 -23.21 -5.94
C PHE A 235 4.57 -22.35 -5.06
N LEU A 236 3.70 -22.99 -4.28
CA LEU A 236 2.86 -22.32 -3.32
C LEU A 236 3.67 -22.06 -2.05
N GLN A 237 3.97 -20.79 -1.81
CA GLN A 237 4.62 -20.33 -0.60
C GLN A 237 3.63 -19.54 0.25
N GLU A 238 3.38 -20.02 1.46
CA GLU A 238 2.51 -19.34 2.42
C GLU A 238 3.38 -18.57 3.41
N LYS A 239 3.28 -17.24 3.36
CA LYS A 239 3.83 -16.37 4.42
C LYS A 239 2.75 -16.17 5.47
N LYS A 240 3.03 -16.57 6.72
CA LYS A 240 2.13 -16.31 7.86
C LYS A 240 2.20 -14.85 8.26
N ALA A 241 1.08 -14.30 8.73
CA ALA A 241 1.07 -12.98 9.32
C ALA A 241 1.77 -12.98 10.68
N PHE A 242 2.52 -11.92 10.95
CA PHE A 242 3.02 -11.61 12.28
C PHE A 242 2.19 -10.48 12.90
N TRP A 243 2.09 -10.48 14.23
CA TRP A 243 1.16 -9.64 14.95
C TRP A 243 1.83 -8.90 16.09
N THR A 244 1.59 -7.60 16.19
CA THR A 244 2.00 -6.76 17.30
C THR A 244 0.80 -6.47 18.18
N SER A 245 0.97 -6.59 19.49
CA SER A 245 -0.07 -6.23 20.48
C SER A 245 -0.32 -4.73 20.45
N ALA A 246 -1.58 -4.33 20.39
CA ALA A 246 -2.00 -2.94 20.56
C ALA A 246 -2.39 -2.61 22.01
N GLY A 247 -2.08 -3.48 22.94
CA GLY A 247 -2.44 -3.37 24.35
C GLY A 247 -3.37 -4.49 24.83
N ASN A 248 -3.88 -4.36 26.03
CA ASN A 248 -4.84 -5.29 26.62
C ASN A 248 -6.15 -4.57 26.92
N CYS A 249 -7.25 -5.28 26.72
CA CYS A 249 -8.56 -4.79 27.12
C CYS A 249 -8.82 -5.05 28.60
N GLN A 250 -9.44 -4.10 29.28
CA GLN A 250 -9.87 -4.22 30.66
C GLN A 250 -11.33 -4.69 30.70
N HIS A 251 -11.64 -5.63 31.59
CA HIS A 251 -13.01 -6.01 31.88
C HIS A 251 -13.73 -4.85 32.57
N SER A 252 -14.74 -4.29 31.92
CA SER A 252 -15.47 -3.11 32.40
C SER A 252 -16.75 -3.47 33.17
N GLY A 253 -17.11 -4.77 33.20
CA GLY A 253 -18.25 -5.27 33.95
C GLY A 253 -19.25 -6.04 33.10
N GLU A 254 -20.35 -6.43 33.75
CA GLU A 254 -21.45 -7.16 33.14
C GLU A 254 -22.74 -6.38 33.25
N GLN A 255 -23.45 -6.22 32.15
CA GLN A 255 -24.74 -5.52 32.10
C GLN A 255 -25.73 -6.30 31.21
N LYS A 256 -26.91 -6.57 31.75
CA LYS A 256 -28.01 -7.17 30.96
C LYS A 256 -27.57 -8.41 30.16
N ARG A 257 -26.88 -9.36 30.80
CA ARG A 257 -26.34 -10.59 30.17
C ARG A 257 -25.23 -10.34 29.12
N LYS A 258 -24.55 -9.21 29.19
CA LYS A 258 -23.45 -8.86 28.31
C LYS A 258 -22.19 -8.65 29.13
N THR A 259 -21.10 -9.24 28.70
CA THR A 259 -19.76 -8.96 29.21
C THR A 259 -19.13 -7.86 28.38
N ILE A 260 -18.59 -6.83 29.05
CA ILE A 260 -18.06 -5.62 28.40
C ILE A 260 -16.58 -5.49 28.70
N PHE A 261 -15.79 -5.27 27.65
CA PHE A 261 -14.38 -4.91 27.72
C PHE A 261 -14.16 -3.54 27.09
N THR A 262 -13.24 -2.77 27.65
CA THR A 262 -12.76 -1.51 27.08
C THR A 262 -11.28 -1.64 26.80
N CYS A 263 -10.87 -1.29 25.60
CA CYS A 263 -9.49 -1.36 25.15
C CYS A 263 -8.99 0.04 24.82
N ASP A 264 -7.96 0.48 25.56
CA ASP A 264 -7.21 1.68 25.20
C ASP A 264 -6.06 1.24 24.29
N VAL A 265 -6.09 1.72 23.06
CA VAL A 265 -5.11 1.38 22.01
C VAL A 265 -4.36 2.63 21.59
N PRO A 266 -3.12 2.52 21.07
CA PRO A 266 -2.38 3.66 20.53
C PRO A 266 -3.20 4.42 19.49
N SER A 267 -3.17 5.76 19.55
CA SER A 267 -4.06 6.61 18.75
C SER A 267 -3.88 6.46 17.24
N SER A 268 -2.70 6.05 16.79
CA SER A 268 -2.35 5.89 15.38
C SER A 268 -2.19 4.44 14.94
N MET A 269 -2.23 3.48 15.86
CA MET A 269 -2.04 2.06 15.54
C MET A 269 -3.31 1.47 14.92
N PRO A 270 -3.26 0.93 13.69
CA PRO A 270 -4.39 0.24 13.10
C PRO A 270 -4.65 -1.06 13.84
N ILE A 271 -5.91 -1.43 14.03
CA ILE A 271 -6.32 -2.68 14.65
C ILE A 271 -6.87 -3.61 13.57
N ASP A 272 -6.15 -4.70 13.32
CA ASP A 272 -6.51 -5.67 12.27
C ASP A 272 -7.35 -6.83 12.85
N ARG A 273 -7.16 -7.20 14.13
CA ARG A 273 -7.96 -8.26 14.79
C ARG A 273 -8.01 -8.13 16.31
N ILE A 274 -8.94 -8.84 16.91
CA ILE A 274 -9.04 -9.03 18.37
C ILE A 274 -8.96 -10.52 18.66
N VAL A 275 -8.07 -10.91 19.56
CA VAL A 275 -7.89 -12.30 20.01
C VAL A 275 -8.47 -12.45 21.42
N PHE A 276 -9.18 -13.54 21.65
CA PHE A 276 -9.82 -13.88 22.88
C PHE A 276 -9.16 -15.12 23.49
N ASP A 277 -8.40 -14.95 24.55
CA ASP A 277 -7.81 -16.07 25.28
C ASP A 277 -8.83 -16.61 26.29
N VAL A 278 -9.32 -17.81 26.04
CA VAL A 278 -10.30 -18.50 26.89
C VAL A 278 -9.65 -19.76 27.46
N PRO A 279 -9.79 -20.04 28.78
CA PRO A 279 -9.24 -21.24 29.39
C PRO A 279 -9.62 -22.52 28.62
N ALA A 280 -8.68 -23.43 28.43
CA ALA A 280 -8.91 -24.67 27.67
C ALA A 280 -10.03 -25.57 28.28
N SER A 281 -10.29 -25.41 29.57
CA SER A 281 -11.39 -26.10 30.26
C SER A 281 -12.79 -25.67 29.82
N ARG A 282 -12.93 -24.47 29.23
CA ARG A 282 -14.20 -23.97 28.70
C ARG A 282 -14.37 -24.40 27.25
N ALA A 283 -15.30 -25.30 27.02
CA ALA A 283 -15.67 -25.80 25.71
C ALA A 283 -17.18 -25.73 25.50
N ASN A 284 -17.64 -25.96 24.29
CA ASN A 284 -19.04 -26.01 23.87
C ASN A 284 -19.77 -24.68 24.12
N PHE A 285 -19.16 -23.59 23.64
CA PHE A 285 -19.80 -22.28 23.65
C PHE A 285 -19.73 -21.63 22.26
N ARG A 286 -20.70 -20.77 22.02
CA ARG A 286 -20.70 -19.78 20.94
C ARG A 286 -21.27 -18.49 21.49
N ARG A 287 -20.58 -17.37 21.28
CA ARG A 287 -20.98 -16.04 21.75
C ARG A 287 -20.89 -15.02 20.63
N GLN A 288 -21.91 -14.21 20.52
CA GLN A 288 -21.89 -13.07 19.63
C GLN A 288 -21.05 -11.95 20.23
N VAL A 289 -20.13 -11.39 19.46
CA VAL A 289 -19.27 -10.28 19.83
C VAL A 289 -19.58 -9.10 18.94
N ASN A 290 -19.75 -7.94 19.56
CA ASN A 290 -19.92 -6.66 18.88
C ASN A 290 -18.82 -5.69 19.36
N VAL A 291 -18.16 -5.04 18.41
CA VAL A 291 -17.09 -4.05 18.66
C VAL A 291 -17.58 -2.69 18.21
N THR A 292 -17.52 -1.73 19.11
CA THR A 292 -17.92 -0.34 18.84
C THR A 292 -16.78 0.62 19.19
N ASN A 293 -16.79 1.80 18.58
CA ASN A 293 -15.89 2.90 18.93
C ASN A 293 -16.44 3.72 20.12
N ASP A 294 -15.70 4.76 20.48
CA ASP A 294 -16.07 5.76 21.51
C ASP A 294 -17.39 6.49 21.24
N ARG A 295 -17.82 6.54 19.96
CA ARG A 295 -19.09 7.15 19.53
C ARG A 295 -20.25 6.14 19.48
N GLY A 296 -20.02 4.89 19.87
CA GLY A 296 -21.00 3.81 19.80
C GLY A 296 -21.23 3.26 18.37
N THR A 297 -20.44 3.68 17.38
CA THR A 297 -20.54 3.14 16.02
C THR A 297 -19.95 1.74 15.99
N GLN A 298 -20.69 0.80 15.41
CA GLN A 298 -20.22 -0.58 15.23
C GLN A 298 -19.09 -0.63 14.19
N ILE A 299 -17.97 -1.22 14.60
CA ILE A 299 -16.77 -1.41 13.78
C ILE A 299 -16.73 -2.81 13.22
N ALA A 300 -17.01 -3.80 14.06
CA ALA A 300 -17.04 -5.20 13.68
C ALA A 300 -18.02 -5.98 14.52
N ALA A 301 -18.50 -7.09 13.98
CA ALA A 301 -19.28 -8.08 14.71
C ALA A 301 -19.00 -9.48 14.15
N ALA A 302 -18.83 -10.45 15.05
CA ALA A 302 -18.64 -11.86 14.71
C ALA A 302 -19.05 -12.75 15.88
N SER A 303 -19.03 -14.07 15.68
CA SER A 303 -19.18 -15.02 16.78
C SER A 303 -17.84 -15.61 17.12
N ILE A 304 -17.55 -15.73 18.42
CA ILE A 304 -16.45 -16.56 18.93
C ILE A 304 -17.01 -17.90 19.41
N SER A 305 -16.29 -18.98 19.20
CA SER A 305 -16.72 -20.30 19.59
C SER A 305 -15.57 -21.27 19.86
N ARG A 306 -15.82 -22.23 20.73
CA ARG A 306 -15.02 -23.44 20.90
C ARG A 306 -15.97 -24.62 21.07
N ILE A 307 -15.96 -25.55 20.14
CA ILE A 307 -16.82 -26.72 20.13
C ILE A 307 -15.92 -27.95 20.22
N ARG A 308 -16.18 -28.77 21.24
CA ARG A 308 -15.52 -30.05 21.44
C ARG A 308 -16.54 -31.15 21.28
N MET A 309 -16.35 -32.00 20.30
CA MET A 309 -17.21 -33.15 20.01
C MET A 309 -16.41 -34.43 20.04
N ASN A 310 -17.00 -35.49 20.60
CA ASN A 310 -16.45 -36.84 20.46
C ASN A 310 -17.22 -37.55 19.34
N ARG A 311 -16.54 -37.94 18.29
CA ARG A 311 -17.11 -38.60 17.13
C ARG A 311 -16.32 -39.86 16.81
N ALA A 312 -16.96 -41.02 16.85
CA ALA A 312 -16.36 -42.32 16.58
C ALA A 312 -15.05 -42.57 17.39
N GLY A 313 -15.04 -42.19 18.67
CA GLY A 313 -13.88 -42.36 19.55
C GLY A 313 -12.77 -41.30 19.40
N THR A 314 -12.92 -40.36 18.46
CA THR A 314 -11.97 -39.27 18.26
C THR A 314 -12.55 -37.94 18.74
N THR A 315 -11.80 -37.22 19.58
CA THR A 315 -12.18 -35.87 20.01
C THR A 315 -11.82 -34.85 18.94
N VAL A 316 -12.80 -34.19 18.38
CA VAL A 316 -12.63 -33.07 17.44
C VAL A 316 -12.87 -31.76 18.17
N VAL A 317 -11.91 -30.86 18.10
CA VAL A 317 -12.01 -29.49 18.64
C VAL A 317 -11.98 -28.53 17.50
N THR A 318 -13.00 -27.67 17.41
CA THR A 318 -13.06 -26.56 16.47
C THR A 318 -13.10 -25.28 17.27
N GLU A 319 -12.17 -24.37 16.99
CA GLU A 319 -12.06 -23.07 17.64
C GLU A 319 -12.08 -21.94 16.65
N ASP A 320 -12.83 -20.89 16.99
CA ASP A 320 -12.74 -19.57 16.38
C ASP A 320 -12.80 -18.54 17.50
N LEU A 321 -11.64 -18.08 17.93
CA LEU A 321 -11.44 -17.14 19.04
C LEU A 321 -10.82 -15.83 18.54
N THR A 322 -11.01 -15.52 17.26
CA THR A 322 -10.44 -14.33 16.64
C THR A 322 -11.53 -13.56 15.91
N LEU A 323 -11.61 -12.27 16.16
CA LEU A 323 -12.48 -11.37 15.42
C LEU A 323 -11.62 -10.47 14.54
N ASN A 324 -11.75 -10.58 13.22
CA ASN A 324 -11.05 -9.75 12.26
C ASN A 324 -11.76 -8.41 12.06
N ILE A 325 -10.97 -7.35 11.95
CA ILE A 325 -11.42 -5.99 11.66
C ILE A 325 -10.95 -5.65 10.25
N TYR A 326 -11.88 -5.52 9.30
CA TYR A 326 -11.57 -5.32 7.88
C TYR A 326 -11.43 -3.84 7.48
N ARG A 327 -11.52 -2.93 8.43
CA ARG A 327 -11.37 -1.49 8.22
C ARG A 327 -10.26 -0.96 9.11
N ASP A 328 -9.46 -0.08 8.57
CA ASP A 328 -8.46 0.64 9.37
C ASP A 328 -9.18 1.44 10.46
N TYR A 329 -8.97 1.04 11.69
CA TYR A 329 -9.52 1.71 12.86
C TYR A 329 -8.43 1.97 13.87
N THR A 330 -8.47 3.15 14.43
CA THR A 330 -7.59 3.59 15.51
C THR A 330 -8.42 4.18 16.67
N GLY A 331 -7.89 4.10 17.88
CA GLY A 331 -8.51 4.67 19.05
C GLY A 331 -9.20 3.66 19.98
N ARG A 332 -9.94 4.16 20.96
CA ARG A 332 -10.59 3.32 21.99
C ARG A 332 -11.67 2.42 21.40
N LEU A 333 -11.65 1.16 21.82
CA LEU A 333 -12.64 0.15 21.47
C LEU A 333 -13.47 -0.28 22.69
N THR A 334 -14.75 -0.52 22.48
CA THR A 334 -15.63 -1.21 23.42
C THR A 334 -16.08 -2.53 22.79
N ILE A 335 -15.78 -3.63 23.46
CA ILE A 335 -16.14 -4.99 23.03
C ILE A 335 -17.27 -5.47 23.91
N THR A 336 -18.38 -5.84 23.31
CA THR A 336 -19.55 -6.37 24.00
C THR A 336 -19.78 -7.81 23.57
N ILE A 337 -19.78 -8.73 24.51
CA ILE A 337 -20.02 -10.17 24.31
C ILE A 337 -21.40 -10.49 24.85
N ASP A 338 -22.29 -11.00 23.98
CA ASP A 338 -23.64 -11.39 24.37
C ASP A 338 -23.62 -12.82 24.93
N ASN A 339 -23.99 -12.95 26.20
CA ASN A 339 -24.04 -14.23 26.89
C ASN A 339 -25.40 -14.95 26.73
N ALA A 340 -26.42 -14.25 26.21
CA ALA A 340 -27.79 -14.75 26.14
C ALA A 340 -28.27 -15.27 27.51
N ASP A 341 -28.70 -16.54 27.58
CA ASP A 341 -29.14 -17.18 28.84
C ASP A 341 -28.05 -17.99 29.54
N ASP A 342 -26.85 -18.05 28.94
CA ASP A 342 -25.70 -18.76 29.50
C ASP A 342 -24.92 -17.93 30.52
N PRO A 343 -24.20 -18.58 31.44
CA PRO A 343 -23.25 -17.88 32.30
C PRO A 343 -22.15 -17.18 31.51
N PRO A 344 -21.65 -16.05 31.99
CA PRO A 344 -20.50 -15.36 31.39
C PRO A 344 -19.29 -16.28 31.26
N ILE A 345 -18.53 -16.07 30.19
CA ILE A 345 -17.25 -16.75 29.97
C ILE A 345 -16.15 -15.93 30.60
N SER A 346 -15.30 -16.60 31.40
CA SER A 346 -14.07 -15.97 31.88
C SER A 346 -13.05 -15.95 30.76
N PHE A 347 -12.49 -14.78 30.50
CA PHE A 347 -11.39 -14.58 29.54
C PHE A 347 -10.10 -14.37 30.30
N GLU A 348 -9.04 -15.06 29.93
CA GLU A 348 -7.70 -14.81 30.47
C GLU A 348 -7.16 -13.49 29.93
N ARG A 349 -7.44 -13.20 28.66
CA ARG A 349 -7.02 -11.99 27.98
C ARG A 349 -7.93 -11.72 26.78
N VAL A 350 -8.18 -10.44 26.55
CA VAL A 350 -8.78 -9.92 25.31
C VAL A 350 -7.82 -8.90 24.74
N GLN A 351 -7.28 -9.15 23.55
CA GLN A 351 -6.15 -8.41 23.04
C GLN A 351 -6.39 -7.94 21.60
N PRO A 352 -6.48 -6.62 21.35
CA PRO A 352 -6.39 -6.06 20.01
C PRO A 352 -4.97 -6.20 19.46
N GLN A 353 -4.87 -6.54 18.20
CA GLN A 353 -3.59 -6.74 17.50
C GLN A 353 -3.59 -6.04 16.16
N SER A 354 -2.43 -5.51 15.80
CA SER A 354 -2.11 -5.00 14.48
C SER A 354 -1.20 -5.97 13.73
N VAL A 355 -1.29 -5.99 12.43
CA VAL A 355 -0.27 -6.64 11.62
C VAL A 355 1.07 -5.97 11.89
N GLU A 356 2.08 -6.77 12.18
CA GLU A 356 3.41 -6.29 12.53
C GLU A 356 4.00 -5.44 11.38
N ARG A 357 4.62 -4.33 11.73
CA ARG A 357 5.42 -3.50 10.84
C ARG A 357 6.87 -3.69 11.20
N ARG A 358 7.71 -4.00 10.20
CA ARG A 358 9.15 -4.17 10.36
C ARG A 358 9.91 -3.15 9.54
N LEU A 359 10.90 -2.55 10.18
CA LEU A 359 11.84 -1.64 9.56
C LEU A 359 13.16 -2.40 9.35
N TYR A 360 13.39 -2.89 8.13
CA TYR A 360 14.58 -3.67 7.74
C TYR A 360 15.70 -2.76 7.31
N PHE A 361 16.92 -3.07 7.74
CA PHE A 361 18.13 -2.30 7.40
C PHE A 361 19.39 -3.18 7.44
N GLU A 362 20.47 -2.67 6.82
CA GLU A 362 21.79 -3.28 6.87
C GLU A 362 22.68 -2.50 7.85
N PRO A 363 23.14 -3.12 8.92
CA PRO A 363 23.92 -2.44 9.95
C PRO A 363 25.34 -2.04 9.51
N GLN A 364 25.90 -2.70 8.49
CA GLN A 364 27.25 -2.44 7.98
C GLN A 364 28.34 -2.47 9.07
N GLY A 365 28.27 -3.47 9.94
CA GLY A 365 29.22 -3.65 11.04
C GLY A 365 28.91 -2.85 12.31
N LYS A 366 27.85 -2.03 12.33
CA LYS A 366 27.45 -1.25 13.51
C LYS A 366 26.70 -2.10 14.51
N THR A 367 26.95 -1.89 15.78
CA THR A 367 26.29 -2.59 16.91
C THR A 367 25.21 -1.75 17.57
N SER A 368 25.12 -0.46 17.26
CA SER A 368 24.14 0.46 17.82
C SER A 368 23.79 1.55 16.81
N LEU A 369 22.49 1.85 16.70
CA LEU A 369 21.93 2.96 15.92
C LEU A 369 20.92 3.71 16.78
N LYS A 370 20.38 4.80 16.24
CA LYS A 370 19.28 5.57 16.88
C LYS A 370 18.10 5.68 15.93
N LEU A 371 16.91 5.36 16.44
CA LEU A 371 15.65 5.56 15.73
C LEU A 371 15.00 6.84 16.24
N TYR A 372 14.75 7.79 15.34
CA TYR A 372 14.09 9.06 15.61
C TYR A 372 12.70 9.10 14.96
N TYR A 373 11.74 9.75 15.61
CA TYR A 373 10.37 9.95 15.13
C TYR A 373 9.64 11.09 15.85
N GLY A 374 8.43 11.43 15.40
CA GLY A 374 7.63 12.50 15.97
C GLY A 374 7.79 13.85 15.25
N ASP A 375 8.28 13.86 14.00
CA ASP A 375 8.23 15.04 13.13
C ASP A 375 7.07 14.90 12.14
N ASP A 376 5.94 15.52 12.45
CA ASP A 376 4.67 15.43 11.70
C ASP A 376 4.72 16.07 10.31
N LYS A 377 5.81 16.73 9.93
CA LYS A 377 5.98 17.38 8.63
C LYS A 377 6.71 16.55 7.59
N LEU A 378 7.39 15.49 8.02
CA LEU A 378 8.17 14.67 7.10
C LEU A 378 7.30 13.78 6.22
N SER A 379 7.70 13.64 4.97
CA SER A 379 7.22 12.61 4.05
C SER A 379 7.99 11.31 4.21
N SER A 380 7.42 10.20 3.71
CA SER A 380 8.12 8.91 3.69
C SER A 380 9.46 9.03 2.93
N PRO A 381 10.55 8.49 3.48
CA PRO A 381 11.82 8.52 2.80
C PRO A 381 11.82 7.65 1.54
N VAL A 382 12.56 8.09 0.53
CA VAL A 382 12.76 7.32 -0.69
C VAL A 382 14.22 6.89 -0.73
N TYR A 383 14.49 5.66 -0.28
CA TYR A 383 15.82 5.09 -0.30
C TYR A 383 16.00 4.14 -1.50
N ASP A 384 17.19 4.12 -2.08
CA ASP A 384 17.51 3.11 -3.09
C ASP A 384 17.49 1.70 -2.51
N TYR A 385 17.84 1.53 -1.25
CA TYR A 385 17.69 0.26 -0.52
C TYR A 385 16.29 -0.34 -0.66
N ALA A 386 15.25 0.48 -0.57
CA ALA A 386 13.87 0.03 -0.69
C ALA A 386 13.51 -0.53 -2.09
N LYS A 387 14.19 -0.04 -3.15
CA LYS A 387 13.96 -0.49 -4.53
C LYS A 387 14.51 -1.90 -4.79
N PHE A 388 15.57 -2.26 -4.09
CA PHE A 388 16.26 -3.54 -4.26
C PHE A 388 16.09 -4.46 -3.06
N PHE A 389 15.23 -4.06 -2.11
CA PHE A 389 15.00 -4.81 -0.89
C PHE A 389 14.52 -6.24 -1.18
N ARG A 390 15.17 -7.19 -0.50
CA ARG A 390 14.73 -8.57 -0.36
C ARG A 390 14.87 -8.97 1.10
N GLU A 391 13.82 -9.55 1.65
CA GLU A 391 13.86 -10.09 3.01
C GLU A 391 14.81 -11.28 3.05
N ASP A 392 15.83 -11.21 3.92
CA ASP A 392 16.69 -12.35 4.20
C ASP A 392 16.00 -13.28 5.22
N SER A 393 15.90 -14.55 4.92
CA SER A 393 15.35 -15.56 5.82
C SER A 393 16.10 -15.66 7.16
N ASN A 394 17.35 -15.20 7.20
CA ASN A 394 18.22 -15.14 8.38
C ASN A 394 18.28 -13.76 9.02
N SER A 395 17.37 -12.85 8.67
CA SER A 395 17.30 -11.53 9.28
C SER A 395 17.07 -11.63 10.79
N VAL A 396 17.70 -10.71 11.55
CA VAL A 396 17.70 -10.74 13.01
C VAL A 396 16.98 -9.53 13.58
N VAL A 397 16.16 -9.75 14.60
CA VAL A 397 15.49 -8.65 15.30
C VAL A 397 16.49 -7.83 16.11
N ALA A 398 16.53 -6.51 15.88
CA ALA A 398 17.25 -5.56 16.71
C ALA A 398 16.39 -5.14 17.91
N THR A 399 17.02 -4.92 19.05
CA THR A 399 16.32 -4.56 20.29
C THR A 399 16.21 -3.04 20.40
N LEU A 400 14.98 -2.56 20.62
CA LEU A 400 14.71 -1.16 20.93
C LEU A 400 14.81 -0.91 22.45
N ALA A 401 15.58 0.09 22.84
CA ALA A 401 15.55 0.62 24.21
C ALA A 401 14.21 1.32 24.51
N ALA A 402 13.99 1.71 25.76
CA ALA A 402 12.85 2.54 26.11
C ALA A 402 12.86 3.87 25.33
N GLU A 403 11.66 4.36 25.01
CA GLU A 403 11.50 5.68 24.40
C GLU A 403 11.95 6.79 25.33
N SER A 404 12.60 7.79 24.76
CA SER A 404 12.99 9.00 25.49
C SER A 404 12.74 10.25 24.63
N PRO A 405 12.44 11.39 25.25
CA PRO A 405 12.41 12.66 24.56
C PRO A 405 13.78 12.93 23.92
N ASN A 406 13.80 13.44 22.71
CA ASN A 406 15.04 13.85 22.05
C ASN A 406 15.65 15.08 22.77
N PRO A 407 16.84 14.99 23.38
CA PRO A 407 17.43 16.11 24.11
C PRO A 407 17.80 17.31 23.22
N ALA A 408 17.93 17.09 21.92
CA ALA A 408 18.21 18.14 20.94
C ALA A 408 16.92 18.72 20.31
N TYR A 409 15.74 18.32 20.81
CA TYR A 409 14.49 18.75 20.18
C TYR A 409 14.32 20.28 20.19
N MET A 410 13.92 20.80 19.05
CA MET A 410 13.43 22.16 18.87
C MET A 410 12.27 22.17 17.88
N ASP A 411 11.35 23.11 18.04
CA ASP A 411 10.25 23.25 17.11
C ASP A 411 10.76 23.58 15.71
N ARG A 412 10.19 22.91 14.71
CA ARG A 412 10.51 23.17 13.30
C ARG A 412 10.05 24.58 12.94
N PRO A 413 10.94 25.40 12.32
CA PRO A 413 10.55 26.72 11.84
C PRO A 413 9.38 26.61 10.84
N ASP A 414 8.53 27.62 10.82
CA ASP A 414 7.43 27.70 9.83
C ASP A 414 8.02 27.99 8.44
N GLU A 415 8.22 26.93 7.65
CA GLU A 415 8.78 26.95 6.30
C GLU A 415 7.78 27.41 5.24
N ARG A 416 6.52 27.70 5.64
CA ARG A 416 5.52 28.18 4.69
C ARG A 416 5.97 29.48 4.03
N PRO A 417 5.74 29.66 2.73
CA PRO A 417 6.03 30.91 2.02
C PRO A 417 5.46 32.12 2.76
N TRP A 418 6.14 33.24 2.69
CA TRP A 418 5.72 34.48 3.35
C TRP A 418 4.25 34.85 3.04
N SER A 419 3.82 34.59 1.82
CA SER A 419 2.44 34.80 1.36
C SER A 419 1.40 34.00 2.12
N GLU A 420 1.72 32.77 2.52
CA GLU A 420 0.82 31.90 3.29
C GLU A 420 0.83 32.24 4.78
N ARG A 421 1.96 32.70 5.30
CA ARG A 421 2.05 33.18 6.67
C ARG A 421 1.28 34.48 6.89
N HIS A 422 1.15 35.31 5.86
CA HIS A 422 0.53 36.65 5.93
C HIS A 422 -0.71 36.74 5.03
N LYS A 423 -1.67 35.81 5.19
CA LYS A 423 -2.92 35.80 4.42
C LYS A 423 -3.64 37.13 4.43
N GLY A 424 -3.60 37.87 5.56
CA GLY A 424 -4.22 39.19 5.65
C GLY A 424 -3.61 40.23 4.70
N VAL A 425 -2.28 40.20 4.52
CA VAL A 425 -1.58 41.11 3.57
C VAL A 425 -1.96 40.76 2.13
N LEU A 426 -2.08 39.47 1.83
CA LEU A 426 -2.49 39.00 0.50
C LEU A 426 -3.92 39.43 0.16
N TRP A 427 -4.84 39.32 1.11
CA TRP A 427 -6.21 39.83 0.97
C TRP A 427 -6.26 41.35 0.80
N ALA A 428 -5.48 42.09 1.60
CA ALA A 428 -5.38 43.55 1.48
C ALA A 428 -4.83 43.96 0.11
N ALA A 429 -3.78 43.31 -0.37
CA ALA A 429 -3.22 43.57 -1.70
C ALA A 429 -4.22 43.27 -2.82
N MET A 430 -5.00 42.20 -2.71
CA MET A 430 -6.02 41.83 -3.68
C MET A 430 -7.16 42.83 -3.69
N LEU A 431 -7.64 43.28 -2.53
CA LEU A 431 -8.66 44.30 -2.42
C LEU A 431 -8.19 45.65 -3.00
N LEU A 432 -6.95 46.01 -2.72
CA LEU A 432 -6.33 47.21 -3.28
C LEU A 432 -6.23 47.16 -4.81
N ALA A 433 -5.83 46.01 -5.35
CA ALA A 433 -5.78 45.79 -6.80
C ALA A 433 -7.16 45.92 -7.44
N VAL A 434 -8.20 45.33 -6.82
CA VAL A 434 -9.60 45.46 -7.28
C VAL A 434 -10.07 46.90 -7.21
N ALA A 435 -9.78 47.63 -6.12
CA ALA A 435 -10.14 49.03 -5.97
C ALA A 435 -9.46 49.93 -7.04
N VAL A 436 -8.18 49.71 -7.33
CA VAL A 436 -7.43 50.42 -8.37
C VAL A 436 -8.03 50.16 -9.75
N LEU A 437 -8.32 48.88 -10.06
CA LEU A 437 -8.97 48.51 -11.34
C LEU A 437 -10.36 49.12 -11.47
N GLY A 438 -11.16 49.08 -10.40
CA GLY A 438 -12.49 49.73 -10.36
C GLY A 438 -12.41 51.23 -10.55
N TRP A 439 -11.44 51.89 -9.90
CA TRP A 439 -11.23 53.33 -10.08
C TRP A 439 -10.80 53.71 -11.51
N MET A 440 -9.88 52.90 -12.11
CA MET A 440 -9.48 53.09 -13.51
C MET A 440 -10.64 52.89 -14.48
N ALA A 441 -11.49 51.88 -14.26
CA ALA A 441 -12.69 51.63 -15.08
C ALA A 441 -13.69 52.80 -15.01
N LEU A 442 -13.95 53.31 -13.80
CA LEU A 442 -14.84 54.47 -13.60
C LEU A 442 -14.29 55.73 -14.25
N ARG A 443 -12.97 55.94 -14.18
CA ARG A 443 -12.32 57.11 -14.82
C ARG A 443 -12.35 56.98 -16.35
N GLY A 444 -12.26 55.79 -16.91
CA GLY A 444 -12.42 55.54 -18.36
C GLY A 444 -13.81 55.84 -18.86
N LEU A 445 -14.86 55.42 -18.16
CA LEU A 445 -16.25 55.69 -18.48
C LEU A 445 -16.61 57.20 -18.41
N LYS A 446 -16.00 57.94 -17.46
CA LYS A 446 -16.21 59.39 -17.32
C LYS A 446 -15.55 60.20 -18.46
N SER A 447 -14.51 59.64 -19.08
CA SER A 447 -13.82 60.27 -20.23
C SER A 447 -14.60 60.13 -21.54
N GLU A 448 -15.43 59.10 -21.71
CA GLU A 448 -16.23 58.91 -22.92
C GLU A 448 -17.50 59.84 -22.97
N ASN A 449 -18.03 60.18 -21.81
CA ASN A 449 -19.21 61.07 -21.75
C ASN A 449 -18.93 62.55 -22.06
N MET A 450 -17.69 62.97 -22.28
CA MET A 450 -17.37 64.39 -22.66
C MET A 450 -17.06 64.57 -24.14
N THR A 451 -17.34 63.62 -25.00
CA THR A 451 -17.07 63.71 -26.45
C THR A 451 -18.35 63.46 -27.27
N GLN A 452 -19.48 64.15 -26.94
CA GLN A 452 -20.58 64.32 -27.88
C GLN A 452 -20.47 65.69 -28.52
N PRO A 453 -20.26 65.78 -29.83
CA PRO A 453 -20.36 67.10 -30.53
C PRO A 453 -21.81 67.51 -30.66
N GLY A 454 -22.09 68.76 -30.24
CA GLY A 454 -23.41 69.39 -30.32
C GLY A 454 -24.00 69.37 -31.73
N LYS A 455 -25.23 68.96 -31.81
CA LYS A 455 -26.08 69.14 -33.01
C LYS A 455 -26.37 70.62 -33.19
N THR A 456 -25.92 71.19 -34.30
CA THR A 456 -26.36 72.51 -34.80
C THR A 456 -27.82 72.46 -35.25
N PRO A 457 -28.67 73.45 -34.91
CA PRO A 457 -30.01 73.52 -35.44
C PRO A 457 -29.97 74.16 -36.83
N LYS A 458 -30.74 73.57 -37.74
CA LYS A 458 -31.07 74.18 -39.03
C LYS A 458 -32.14 75.31 -38.84
N SER A 459 -31.84 76.46 -39.38
CA SER A 459 -32.83 77.40 -39.81
C SER A 459 -33.18 77.14 -41.27
#